data_6216fa025b09f650e34d7a46ce5d8b16
#
_entry.id   6216fa025b09f650e34d7a46ce5d8b16
#
_cell.length_a   1.000
_cell.length_b   1.000
_cell.length_c   1.000
_cell.angle_alpha   90.00
_cell.angle_beta   90.00
_cell.angle_gamma   90.00
#
_symmetry.space_group_name_H-M   'P 1'
#
loop_
_entity.id
_entity.type
_entity.pdbx_description
1 polymer ?
#
loop_
_entity_poly.entity_id
_entity_poly.type
_entity_poly.pdbx_seq_one_letter_code
_entity_poly.pdbx_strand_id
1 'polypeptide(L)'
;MKIYINNSNENWICDRMRQEFIDYNSDYITTNVLQADVLWLFSNWIWREIPVDLLHDKKVIATIHHIDPEKLNVEDFLLRDKFCNAYHVFSEKTIPHFPEEVNRSKIHVVPYWYNEELWFNMEDKNSLREKFSIPKDKLVIGSFQRDTEGSDLKTPKLSKGPDVFCDIVEKINEKPHVLLSGWRRQYIISRLEAAGITYSYFEMADFKTLNELYNCLDLYLVTSRQEGGPQAILECASNMTPILSTDVGFASKVLSGDSIISDAQKFIDKINSSDFDYTLQNHEALQAYSMQNSMPKYINVFKGL
;
A
#
# COMPACT_ATOMS: atom_id res chain seq x y z
N MET A 1 -23.53 16.37 -8.02
CA MET A 1 -23.14 14.96 -7.84
C MET A 1 -22.76 14.75 -6.38
N LYS A 2 -23.38 13.78 -5.73
CA LYS A 2 -23.07 13.34 -4.36
C LYS A 2 -22.57 11.91 -4.37
N ILE A 3 -21.49 11.66 -3.65
CA ILE A 3 -20.80 10.38 -3.58
C ILE A 3 -20.95 9.82 -2.18
N TYR A 4 -21.44 8.60 -2.07
CA TYR A 4 -21.38 7.80 -0.85
C TYR A 4 -20.21 6.82 -0.96
N ILE A 5 -19.37 6.76 0.07
CA ILE A 5 -18.23 5.86 0.14
C ILE A 5 -18.47 4.87 1.27
N ASN A 6 -18.52 3.57 0.96
CA ASN A 6 -18.69 2.55 1.98
C ASN A 6 -17.48 2.48 2.93
N ASN A 7 -17.69 1.90 4.12
CA ASN A 7 -16.67 1.87 5.16
C ASN A 7 -16.59 0.48 5.80
N SER A 8 -15.42 -0.14 5.78
CA SER A 8 -15.17 -1.44 6.42
C SER A 8 -14.85 -1.35 7.91
N ASN A 9 -14.54 -0.16 8.44
CA ASN A 9 -14.20 0.09 9.86
C ASN A 9 -13.07 -0.82 10.38
N GLU A 10 -12.05 -1.06 9.57
CA GLU A 10 -10.91 -1.92 9.93
C GLU A 10 -9.80 -1.17 10.68
N ASN A 11 -9.92 0.16 10.85
CA ASN A 11 -8.86 1.04 11.39
C ASN A 11 -7.52 0.88 10.67
N TRP A 12 -7.55 0.76 9.35
CA TRP A 12 -6.40 0.49 8.49
C TRP A 12 -6.29 1.50 7.34
N ILE A 13 -5.42 1.21 6.39
CA ILE A 13 -5.12 2.08 5.25
C ILE A 13 -6.37 2.52 4.47
N CYS A 14 -7.36 1.64 4.30
CA CYS A 14 -8.59 1.97 3.57
C CYS A 14 -9.41 3.05 4.30
N ASP A 15 -9.51 2.97 5.62
CA ASP A 15 -10.25 3.96 6.39
C ASP A 15 -9.55 5.32 6.38
N ARG A 16 -8.20 5.35 6.47
CA ARG A 16 -7.42 6.59 6.31
C ARG A 16 -7.67 7.23 4.94
N MET A 17 -7.49 6.48 3.88
CA MET A 17 -7.65 7.00 2.52
C MET A 17 -9.07 7.47 2.25
N ARG A 18 -10.04 6.72 2.76
CA ARG A 18 -11.45 7.14 2.71
C ARG A 18 -11.64 8.48 3.40
N GLN A 19 -11.09 8.66 4.61
CA GLN A 19 -11.22 9.91 5.36
C GLN A 19 -10.52 11.07 4.66
N GLU A 20 -9.28 10.88 4.19
CA GLU A 20 -8.53 11.88 3.42
C GLU A 20 -9.31 12.33 2.18
N PHE A 21 -9.94 11.38 1.45
CA PHE A 21 -10.77 11.71 0.30
C PHE A 21 -12.01 12.52 0.68
N ILE A 22 -12.68 12.15 1.76
CA ILE A 22 -13.87 12.85 2.30
C ILE A 22 -13.52 14.28 2.69
N ASP A 23 -12.43 14.47 3.43
CA ASP A 23 -12.01 15.77 3.93
C ASP A 23 -11.64 16.72 2.78
N TYR A 24 -10.92 16.21 1.79
CA TYR A 24 -10.50 17.00 0.63
C TYR A 24 -11.66 17.34 -0.32
N ASN A 25 -12.64 16.44 -0.46
CA ASN A 25 -13.74 16.56 -1.43
C ASN A 25 -15.12 16.72 -0.77
N SER A 26 -15.19 17.36 0.39
CA SER A 26 -16.42 17.46 1.23
C SER A 26 -17.66 17.92 0.45
N ASP A 27 -17.51 18.80 -0.52
CA ASP A 27 -18.60 19.29 -1.38
C ASP A 27 -19.29 18.19 -2.20
N TYR A 28 -18.57 17.12 -2.50
CA TYR A 28 -19.09 15.99 -3.27
C TYR A 28 -19.62 14.86 -2.38
N ILE A 29 -19.39 14.89 -1.07
CA ILE A 29 -19.69 13.75 -0.18
C ILE A 29 -21.10 13.82 0.38
N THR A 30 -21.67 12.64 0.60
CA THR A 30 -22.85 12.42 1.44
C THR A 30 -22.67 11.21 2.33
N THR A 31 -23.13 11.30 3.56
CA THR A 31 -23.22 10.17 4.51
C THR A 31 -24.52 9.38 4.36
N ASN A 32 -25.52 9.95 3.66
CA ASN A 32 -26.78 9.30 3.40
C ASN A 32 -26.76 8.61 2.03
N VAL A 33 -26.70 7.28 2.03
CA VAL A 33 -26.68 6.45 0.81
C VAL A 33 -27.85 6.72 -0.13
N LEU A 34 -29.02 7.09 0.41
CA LEU A 34 -30.20 7.40 -0.40
C LEU A 34 -30.04 8.68 -1.23
N GLN A 35 -29.23 9.64 -0.75
CA GLN A 35 -28.97 10.92 -1.43
C GLN A 35 -27.79 10.85 -2.40
N ALA A 36 -27.12 9.71 -2.49
CA ALA A 36 -25.99 9.55 -3.39
C ALA A 36 -26.43 9.44 -4.85
N ASP A 37 -25.68 10.08 -5.74
CA ASP A 37 -25.70 9.83 -7.17
C ASP A 37 -24.78 8.67 -7.55
N VAL A 38 -23.64 8.56 -6.83
CA VAL A 38 -22.60 7.55 -7.02
C VAL A 38 -22.35 6.79 -5.72
N LEU A 39 -22.35 5.46 -5.81
CA LEU A 39 -21.90 4.57 -4.74
C LEU A 39 -20.45 4.14 -5.04
N TRP A 40 -19.53 4.59 -4.24
CA TRP A 40 -18.14 4.13 -4.32
C TRP A 40 -17.90 2.99 -3.34
N LEU A 41 -17.80 1.78 -3.85
CA LEU A 41 -17.42 0.57 -3.11
C LEU A 41 -15.89 0.58 -2.94
N PHE A 42 -15.37 1.48 -2.09
CA PHE A 42 -13.94 1.58 -1.80
C PHE A 42 -13.45 0.29 -1.10
N SER A 43 -14.21 -0.19 -0.12
CA SER A 43 -14.07 -1.52 0.48
C SER A 43 -14.98 -2.49 -0.27
N ASN A 44 -14.54 -2.98 -1.42
CA ASN A 44 -15.40 -3.77 -2.33
C ASN A 44 -15.81 -5.14 -1.76
N TRP A 45 -15.13 -5.68 -0.76
CA TRP A 45 -15.45 -6.98 -0.13
C TRP A 45 -16.69 -6.96 0.76
N ILE A 46 -17.14 -5.77 1.19
CA ILE A 46 -18.39 -5.59 1.94
C ILE A 46 -19.56 -5.07 1.06
N TRP A 47 -19.48 -5.24 -0.27
CA TRP A 47 -20.48 -4.71 -1.21
C TRP A 47 -21.91 -5.17 -0.93
N ARG A 48 -22.08 -6.36 -0.32
CA ARG A 48 -23.39 -6.92 0.04
C ARG A 48 -24.07 -6.21 1.21
N GLU A 49 -23.39 -5.34 1.93
CA GLU A 49 -23.98 -4.50 2.96
C GLU A 49 -24.84 -3.36 2.38
N ILE A 50 -24.65 -3.06 1.08
CA ILE A 50 -25.49 -2.09 0.36
C ILE A 50 -26.75 -2.81 -0.15
N PRO A 51 -27.97 -2.28 0.13
CA PRO A 51 -29.20 -2.83 -0.40
C PRO A 51 -29.16 -2.97 -1.92
N VAL A 52 -29.62 -4.11 -2.45
CA VAL A 52 -29.56 -4.45 -3.88
C VAL A 52 -30.31 -3.42 -4.74
N ASP A 53 -31.44 -2.91 -4.27
CA ASP A 53 -32.21 -1.89 -4.99
C ASP A 53 -31.36 -0.63 -5.22
N LEU A 54 -30.56 -0.21 -4.23
CA LEU A 54 -29.67 0.94 -4.38
C LEU A 54 -28.53 0.66 -5.36
N LEU A 55 -28.03 -0.58 -5.39
CA LEU A 55 -27.02 -0.97 -6.39
C LEU A 55 -27.56 -0.93 -7.82
N HIS A 56 -28.86 -1.16 -8.00
CA HIS A 56 -29.52 -1.04 -9.31
C HIS A 56 -29.83 0.41 -9.69
N ASP A 57 -30.21 1.23 -8.72
CA ASP A 57 -30.71 2.59 -8.96
C ASP A 57 -29.61 3.64 -9.09
N LYS A 58 -28.43 3.35 -8.55
CA LYS A 58 -27.31 4.31 -8.47
C LYS A 58 -26.18 3.93 -9.43
N LYS A 59 -25.32 4.90 -9.71
CA LYS A 59 -24.05 4.63 -10.38
C LYS A 59 -23.07 3.97 -9.38
N VAL A 60 -22.55 2.81 -9.71
CA VAL A 60 -21.66 2.04 -8.83
C VAL A 60 -20.26 1.94 -9.42
N ILE A 61 -19.25 2.34 -8.65
CA ILE A 61 -17.86 2.08 -8.94
C ILE A 61 -17.23 1.28 -7.80
N ALA A 62 -16.49 0.23 -8.14
CA ALA A 62 -15.79 -0.60 -7.16
C ALA A 62 -14.27 -0.45 -7.29
N THR A 63 -13.59 -0.15 -6.18
CA THR A 63 -12.12 -0.17 -6.13
C THR A 63 -11.62 -1.60 -5.95
N ILE A 64 -10.76 -2.04 -6.83
CA ILE A 64 -10.07 -3.32 -6.74
C ILE A 64 -8.64 -3.04 -6.28
N HIS A 65 -8.38 -3.23 -4.98
CA HIS A 65 -7.08 -2.94 -4.37
C HIS A 65 -5.98 -3.84 -4.89
N HIS A 66 -6.27 -5.12 -5.09
CA HIS A 66 -5.43 -6.11 -5.77
C HIS A 66 -6.27 -7.34 -6.09
N ILE A 67 -5.80 -8.14 -7.01
CA ILE A 67 -6.35 -9.48 -7.30
C ILE A 67 -5.24 -10.48 -7.04
N ASP A 68 -5.52 -11.46 -6.18
CA ASP A 68 -4.71 -12.66 -6.03
C ASP A 68 -5.39 -13.76 -6.88
N PRO A 69 -4.81 -14.16 -8.02
CA PRO A 69 -5.45 -15.11 -8.93
C PRO A 69 -5.77 -16.46 -8.28
N GLU A 70 -4.96 -16.88 -7.29
CA GLU A 70 -5.15 -18.15 -6.58
C GLU A 70 -6.33 -18.13 -5.60
N LYS A 71 -6.74 -16.92 -5.19
CA LYS A 71 -7.81 -16.69 -4.19
C LYS A 71 -9.04 -16.01 -4.78
N LEU A 72 -9.03 -15.70 -6.07
CA LEU A 72 -10.13 -15.01 -6.73
C LEU A 72 -11.38 -15.87 -6.80
N ASN A 73 -12.44 -15.45 -6.13
CA ASN A 73 -13.77 -16.00 -6.35
C ASN A 73 -14.41 -15.32 -7.57
N VAL A 74 -14.26 -15.95 -8.73
CA VAL A 74 -14.77 -15.42 -10.02
C VAL A 74 -16.28 -15.27 -9.99
N GLU A 75 -17.03 -16.21 -9.41
CA GLU A 75 -18.49 -16.17 -9.35
C GLU A 75 -18.98 -14.95 -8.54
N ASP A 76 -18.39 -14.70 -7.36
CA ASP A 76 -18.70 -13.51 -6.56
C ASP A 76 -18.31 -12.22 -7.27
N PHE A 77 -17.17 -12.22 -7.96
CA PHE A 77 -16.73 -11.07 -8.75
C PHE A 77 -17.74 -10.74 -9.86
N LEU A 78 -18.18 -11.73 -10.64
CA LEU A 78 -19.13 -11.56 -11.73
C LEU A 78 -20.55 -11.21 -11.22
N LEU A 79 -20.91 -11.69 -10.03
CA LEU A 79 -22.16 -11.26 -9.40
C LEU A 79 -22.15 -9.76 -9.09
N ARG A 80 -21.04 -9.24 -8.54
CA ARG A 80 -20.86 -7.81 -8.29
C ARG A 80 -20.78 -7.00 -9.60
N ASP A 81 -20.17 -7.56 -10.66
CA ASP A 81 -20.05 -6.88 -11.97
C ASP A 81 -21.41 -6.50 -12.57
N LYS A 82 -22.46 -7.24 -12.24
CA LYS A 82 -23.84 -6.93 -12.70
C LYS A 82 -24.33 -5.56 -12.23
N PHE A 83 -23.79 -5.05 -11.13
CA PHE A 83 -24.14 -3.75 -10.55
C PHE A 83 -23.11 -2.68 -10.86
N CYS A 84 -21.85 -3.06 -11.12
CA CYS A 84 -20.78 -2.08 -11.33
C CYS A 84 -20.85 -1.42 -12.72
N ASN A 85 -20.97 -0.09 -12.74
CA ASN A 85 -20.81 0.70 -13.94
C ASN A 85 -19.33 0.85 -14.29
N ALA A 86 -18.45 0.93 -13.27
CA ALA A 86 -17.02 1.04 -13.45
C ALA A 86 -16.24 0.32 -12.35
N TYR A 87 -14.96 0.08 -12.64
CA TYR A 87 -13.95 -0.34 -11.69
C TYR A 87 -12.84 0.68 -11.60
N HIS A 88 -12.32 0.86 -10.42
CA HIS A 88 -11.12 1.63 -10.17
C HIS A 88 -9.99 0.69 -9.72
N VAL A 89 -8.80 0.87 -10.29
CA VAL A 89 -7.56 0.18 -9.90
C VAL A 89 -6.43 1.19 -9.76
N PHE A 90 -5.44 0.87 -8.92
CA PHE A 90 -4.30 1.76 -8.68
C PHE A 90 -3.16 1.58 -9.70
N SER A 91 -3.17 0.47 -10.45
CA SER A 91 -2.14 0.16 -11.43
C SER A 91 -2.71 -0.65 -12.59
N GLU A 92 -2.16 -0.41 -13.78
CA GLU A 92 -2.46 -1.22 -14.99
C GLU A 92 -2.12 -2.70 -14.79
N LYS A 93 -1.15 -3.03 -13.90
CA LYS A 93 -0.77 -4.40 -13.56
C LYS A 93 -1.87 -5.23 -12.91
N THR A 94 -2.91 -4.60 -12.39
CA THR A 94 -4.08 -5.30 -11.87
C THR A 94 -5.04 -5.76 -12.97
N ILE A 95 -5.06 -5.08 -14.13
CA ILE A 95 -6.02 -5.32 -15.22
C ILE A 95 -5.97 -6.77 -15.76
N PRO A 96 -4.80 -7.38 -16.00
CA PRO A 96 -4.72 -8.75 -16.53
C PRO A 96 -5.35 -9.82 -15.62
N HIS A 97 -5.49 -9.52 -14.33
CA HIS A 97 -6.03 -10.46 -13.33
C HIS A 97 -7.55 -10.40 -13.17
N PHE A 98 -8.23 -9.48 -13.86
CA PHE A 98 -9.70 -9.48 -13.88
C PHE A 98 -10.24 -10.69 -14.62
N PRO A 99 -11.43 -11.23 -14.25
CA PRO A 99 -12.13 -12.24 -15.04
C PRO A 99 -12.30 -11.81 -16.50
N GLU A 100 -12.21 -12.74 -17.44
CA GLU A 100 -12.27 -12.45 -18.89
C GLU A 100 -13.61 -11.82 -19.29
N GLU A 101 -14.69 -12.17 -18.62
CA GLU A 101 -16.04 -11.70 -18.84
C GLU A 101 -16.23 -10.21 -18.51
N VAL A 102 -15.37 -9.63 -17.68
CA VAL A 102 -15.46 -8.22 -17.31
C VAL A 102 -15.02 -7.33 -18.47
N ASN A 103 -15.91 -6.42 -18.88
CA ASN A 103 -15.57 -5.44 -19.91
C ASN A 103 -14.45 -4.50 -19.46
N ARG A 104 -13.30 -4.58 -20.11
CA ARG A 104 -12.11 -3.77 -19.79
C ARG A 104 -12.32 -2.27 -19.91
N SER A 105 -13.30 -1.81 -20.72
CA SER A 105 -13.64 -0.39 -20.84
C SER A 105 -14.24 0.21 -19.56
N LYS A 106 -14.72 -0.62 -18.64
CA LYS A 106 -15.18 -0.19 -17.30
C LYS A 106 -14.01 0.14 -16.34
N ILE A 107 -12.75 -0.20 -16.68
CA ILE A 107 -11.63 -0.14 -15.75
C ILE A 107 -10.89 1.19 -15.89
N HIS A 108 -10.86 1.95 -14.80
CA HIS A 108 -10.14 3.22 -14.70
C HIS A 108 -8.92 3.06 -13.79
N VAL A 109 -7.76 3.49 -14.30
CA VAL A 109 -6.50 3.47 -13.54
C VAL A 109 -6.25 4.85 -12.97
N VAL A 110 -6.33 4.96 -11.65
CA VAL A 110 -5.95 6.18 -10.92
C VAL A 110 -5.08 5.75 -9.74
N PRO A 111 -3.78 6.07 -9.74
CA PRO A 111 -2.90 5.70 -8.64
C PRO A 111 -3.35 6.28 -7.30
N TYR A 112 -2.83 5.72 -6.22
CA TYR A 112 -2.96 6.30 -4.89
C TYR A 112 -2.39 7.71 -4.85
N TRP A 113 -2.79 8.46 -3.83
CA TRP A 113 -2.19 9.75 -3.45
C TRP A 113 -1.36 9.59 -2.18
N TYR A 114 -0.53 10.55 -1.91
CA TYR A 114 0.06 10.77 -0.60
C TYR A 114 -0.43 12.08 0.00
N ASN A 115 -0.48 12.11 1.33
CA ASN A 115 -0.84 13.29 2.10
C ASN A 115 0.45 13.94 2.62
N GLU A 116 0.82 15.09 2.05
CA GLU A 116 2.03 15.83 2.39
C GLU A 116 2.04 16.41 3.80
N GLU A 117 0.88 16.54 4.43
CA GLU A 117 0.77 16.97 5.84
C GLU A 117 1.10 15.83 6.81
N LEU A 118 0.96 14.59 6.34
CA LEU A 118 1.20 13.39 7.14
C LEU A 118 2.57 12.77 6.88
N TRP A 119 2.99 12.74 5.61
CA TRP A 119 4.24 12.10 5.19
C TRP A 119 5.24 13.16 4.74
N PHE A 120 6.34 13.31 5.47
CA PHE A 120 7.38 14.29 5.19
C PHE A 120 8.70 13.88 5.83
N ASN A 121 9.80 14.36 5.24
CA ASN A 121 11.15 14.14 5.76
C ASN A 121 11.38 14.91 7.06
N MET A 122 11.99 14.23 8.04
CA MET A 122 12.38 14.80 9.34
C MET A 122 13.90 14.80 9.43
N GLU A 123 14.50 15.97 9.70
CA GLU A 123 15.95 16.14 9.60
C GLU A 123 16.78 15.38 10.66
N ASP A 124 16.21 15.12 11.86
CA ASP A 124 16.96 14.52 12.98
C ASP A 124 16.67 13.04 13.17
N LYS A 125 17.19 12.21 12.24
CA LYS A 125 17.15 10.75 12.33
C LYS A 125 17.71 10.21 13.65
N ASN A 126 18.77 10.81 14.19
CA ASN A 126 19.42 10.30 15.41
C ASN A 126 18.56 10.51 16.66
N SER A 127 17.89 11.64 16.79
CA SER A 127 16.92 11.87 17.88
C SER A 127 15.72 10.94 17.77
N LEU A 128 15.23 10.67 16.56
CA LEU A 128 14.15 9.71 16.37
C LEU A 128 14.57 8.29 16.77
N ARG A 129 15.77 7.84 16.37
CA ARG A 129 16.30 6.54 16.78
C ARG A 129 16.46 6.43 18.30
N GLU A 130 16.89 7.49 18.95
CA GLU A 130 16.98 7.54 20.41
C GLU A 130 15.60 7.43 21.07
N LYS A 131 14.63 8.22 20.58
CA LYS A 131 13.22 8.17 21.05
C LYS A 131 12.66 6.75 21.01
N PHE A 132 12.92 5.99 19.94
CA PHE A 132 12.39 4.65 19.73
C PHE A 132 13.36 3.52 20.16
N SER A 133 14.49 3.85 20.81
CA SER A 133 15.53 2.90 21.21
C SER A 133 16.05 2.04 20.04
N ILE A 134 16.19 2.65 18.86
CA ILE A 134 16.72 2.01 17.64
C ILE A 134 18.24 2.25 17.61
N PRO A 135 19.07 1.22 17.31
CA PRO A 135 20.52 1.36 17.22
C PRO A 135 20.96 2.42 16.20
N LYS A 136 21.96 3.25 16.59
CA LYS A 136 22.52 4.30 15.71
C LYS A 136 23.70 3.79 14.86
N ASP A 137 24.29 2.68 15.25
CA ASP A 137 25.50 2.07 14.68
C ASP A 137 25.22 0.87 13.75
N LYS A 138 23.96 0.58 13.46
CA LYS A 138 23.56 -0.50 12.56
C LYS A 138 22.79 0.02 11.36
N LEU A 139 22.86 -0.71 10.25
CA LEU A 139 21.96 -0.54 9.12
C LEU A 139 20.53 -0.89 9.58
N VAL A 140 19.62 0.06 9.50
CA VAL A 140 18.20 -0.12 9.90
C VAL A 140 17.34 -0.36 8.67
N ILE A 141 16.82 -1.59 8.55
CA ILE A 141 15.96 -2.01 7.41
C ILE A 141 14.51 -2.11 7.86
N GLY A 142 13.60 -1.44 7.13
CA GLY A 142 12.17 -1.38 7.43
C GLY A 142 11.31 -2.33 6.62
N SER A 143 10.24 -2.84 7.27
CA SER A 143 9.12 -3.54 6.64
C SER A 143 7.84 -3.35 7.45
N PHE A 144 6.86 -2.59 6.94
CA PHE A 144 5.67 -2.16 7.69
C PHE A 144 4.37 -2.76 7.14
N GLN A 145 4.43 -3.98 6.62
CA GLN A 145 3.27 -4.65 6.06
C GLN A 145 2.99 -5.99 6.76
N ARG A 146 1.72 -6.40 6.77
CA ARG A 146 1.32 -7.72 7.28
C ARG A 146 2.05 -8.85 6.57
N ASP A 147 2.57 -9.82 7.32
CA ASP A 147 3.36 -10.94 6.78
C ASP A 147 2.74 -12.33 6.94
N THR A 148 1.66 -12.48 7.72
CA THR A 148 0.98 -13.76 7.92
C THR A 148 -0.47 -13.74 7.46
N GLU A 149 -0.99 -14.90 7.10
CA GLU A 149 -2.39 -15.15 6.80
C GLU A 149 -2.94 -16.31 7.65
N GLY A 150 -4.24 -16.58 7.55
CA GLY A 150 -4.88 -17.61 8.39
C GLY A 150 -4.97 -17.22 9.87
N SER A 151 -5.42 -18.14 10.70
CA SER A 151 -5.58 -17.95 12.15
C SER A 151 -4.37 -18.40 12.96
N ASP A 152 -3.44 -19.14 12.36
CA ASP A 152 -2.29 -19.75 13.03
C ASP A 152 -1.14 -18.78 13.32
N LEU A 153 -1.16 -17.58 12.72
CA LEU A 153 -0.11 -16.55 12.81
C LEU A 153 1.30 -17.05 12.40
N LYS A 154 1.37 -18.12 11.60
CA LYS A 154 2.61 -18.76 11.14
C LYS A 154 2.70 -18.83 9.64
N THR A 155 1.57 -19.10 8.96
CA THR A 155 1.52 -19.22 7.51
C THR A 155 1.89 -17.90 6.87
N PRO A 156 2.97 -17.84 6.05
CA PRO A 156 3.39 -16.59 5.41
C PRO A 156 2.38 -16.14 4.37
N LYS A 157 2.12 -14.84 4.33
CA LYS A 157 1.38 -14.20 3.25
C LYS A 157 2.29 -14.02 2.03
N LEU A 158 2.47 -15.07 1.24
CA LEU A 158 3.45 -15.13 0.15
C LEU A 158 3.29 -14.00 -0.89
N SER A 159 2.06 -13.51 -1.11
CA SER A 159 1.84 -12.35 -1.98
C SER A 159 2.61 -11.10 -1.52
N LYS A 160 2.90 -10.97 -0.21
CA LYS A 160 3.69 -9.88 0.37
C LYS A 160 5.20 -10.18 0.47
N GLY A 161 5.63 -11.41 0.14
CA GLY A 161 7.03 -11.82 0.10
C GLY A 161 7.80 -11.76 1.42
N PRO A 162 7.21 -12.14 2.59
CA PRO A 162 7.93 -12.11 3.85
C PRO A 162 9.09 -13.11 3.90
N ASP A 163 8.98 -14.20 3.16
CA ASP A 163 10.02 -15.20 2.94
C ASP A 163 11.22 -14.60 2.20
N VAL A 164 10.98 -13.86 1.12
CA VAL A 164 12.02 -13.15 0.36
C VAL A 164 12.69 -12.09 1.22
N PHE A 165 11.91 -11.33 2.01
CA PHE A 165 12.46 -10.36 2.95
C PHE A 165 13.44 -11.01 3.93
N CYS A 166 13.04 -12.12 4.57
CA CYS A 166 13.90 -12.83 5.50
C CYS A 166 15.15 -13.37 4.80
N ASP A 167 15.01 -14.00 3.63
CA ASP A 167 16.13 -14.53 2.86
C ASP A 167 17.18 -13.45 2.52
N ILE A 168 16.73 -12.21 2.28
CA ILE A 168 17.62 -11.06 2.03
C ILE A 168 18.35 -10.68 3.32
N VAL A 169 17.62 -10.36 4.41
CA VAL A 169 18.23 -9.84 5.64
C VAL A 169 19.11 -10.86 6.37
N GLU A 170 18.90 -12.16 6.13
CA GLU A 170 19.72 -13.25 6.64
C GLU A 170 21.05 -13.41 5.88
N LYS A 171 21.11 -12.98 4.60
CA LYS A 171 22.24 -13.23 3.69
C LYS A 171 23.12 -12.02 3.40
N ILE A 172 22.69 -10.82 3.78
CA ILE A 172 23.58 -9.64 3.66
C ILE A 172 24.78 -9.76 4.60
N ASN A 173 25.90 -9.12 4.23
CA ASN A 173 27.18 -9.28 4.89
C ASN A 173 27.15 -8.86 6.38
N GLU A 174 26.50 -7.75 6.67
CA GLU A 174 26.38 -7.23 8.03
C GLU A 174 24.93 -7.42 8.52
N LYS A 175 24.77 -8.03 9.71
CA LYS A 175 23.43 -8.20 10.30
C LYS A 175 22.79 -6.85 10.59
N PRO A 176 21.65 -6.52 9.97
CA PRO A 176 20.96 -5.27 10.17
C PRO A 176 20.24 -5.25 11.53
N HIS A 177 19.70 -4.10 11.87
CA HIS A 177 18.56 -3.99 12.77
C HIS A 177 17.28 -3.88 11.96
N VAL A 178 16.31 -4.75 12.19
CA VAL A 178 15.05 -4.74 11.43
C VAL A 178 13.98 -3.96 12.19
N LEU A 179 13.41 -2.93 11.55
CA LEU A 179 12.32 -2.16 12.10
C LEU A 179 11.01 -2.62 11.48
N LEU A 180 10.10 -3.10 12.32
CA LEU A 180 8.81 -3.65 11.94
C LEU A 180 7.68 -2.79 12.48
N SER A 181 6.65 -2.58 11.66
CA SER A 181 5.36 -2.05 12.09
C SER A 181 4.22 -2.80 11.40
N GLY A 182 2.99 -2.50 11.82
CA GLY A 182 1.79 -3.13 11.31
C GLY A 182 1.37 -4.37 12.08
N TRP A 183 0.29 -4.98 11.62
CA TRP A 183 -0.34 -6.12 12.27
C TRP A 183 0.20 -7.45 11.75
N ARG A 184 0.29 -8.48 12.65
CA ARG A 184 0.59 -9.87 12.26
C ARG A 184 1.98 -10.02 11.61
N ARG A 185 3.03 -9.73 12.40
CA ARG A 185 4.44 -9.79 11.98
C ARG A 185 5.17 -11.06 12.46
N GLN A 186 4.43 -12.09 12.89
CA GLN A 186 4.97 -13.27 13.57
C GLN A 186 5.87 -14.12 12.69
N TYR A 187 5.63 -14.17 11.37
CA TYR A 187 6.49 -14.94 10.46
C TYR A 187 7.91 -14.34 10.41
N ILE A 188 8.01 -13.04 10.13
CA ILE A 188 9.31 -12.35 10.07
C ILE A 188 9.98 -12.38 11.43
N ILE A 189 9.29 -12.09 12.53
CA ILE A 189 9.83 -12.10 13.88
C ILE A 189 10.47 -13.46 14.19
N SER A 190 9.76 -14.56 13.94
CA SER A 190 10.28 -15.92 14.21
C SER A 190 11.55 -16.22 13.40
N ARG A 191 11.65 -15.75 12.15
CA ARG A 191 12.83 -15.92 11.30
C ARG A 191 14.01 -15.08 11.81
N LEU A 192 13.77 -13.82 12.21
CA LEU A 192 14.80 -12.94 12.75
C LEU A 192 15.39 -13.50 14.06
N GLU A 193 14.54 -13.98 14.97
CA GLU A 193 14.97 -14.63 16.22
C GLU A 193 15.84 -15.85 15.95
N ALA A 194 15.42 -16.73 15.03
CA ALA A 194 16.20 -17.91 14.64
C ALA A 194 17.57 -17.55 14.03
N ALA A 195 17.65 -16.44 13.28
CA ALA A 195 18.87 -15.96 12.64
C ALA A 195 19.75 -15.09 13.58
N GLY A 196 19.28 -14.76 14.79
CA GLY A 196 19.95 -13.85 15.72
C GLY A 196 20.11 -12.44 15.18
N ILE A 197 19.08 -11.94 14.44
CA ILE A 197 18.98 -10.59 13.92
C ILE A 197 18.14 -9.76 14.88
N THR A 198 18.66 -8.61 15.30
CA THR A 198 17.95 -7.71 16.22
C THR A 198 16.82 -6.98 15.50
N TYR A 199 15.72 -6.75 16.21
CA TYR A 199 14.58 -6.02 15.65
C TYR A 199 13.86 -5.16 16.69
N SER A 200 13.12 -4.17 16.22
CA SER A 200 12.11 -3.42 16.98
C SER A 200 10.77 -3.58 16.30
N TYR A 201 9.70 -3.79 17.08
CA TYR A 201 8.34 -3.98 16.57
C TYR A 201 7.36 -3.02 17.22
N PHE A 202 6.69 -2.24 16.40
CA PHE A 202 5.64 -1.29 16.79
C PHE A 202 4.32 -1.72 16.15
N GLU A 203 3.56 -2.54 16.89
CA GLU A 203 2.28 -3.05 16.40
C GLU A 203 1.27 -1.91 16.25
N MET A 204 0.66 -1.80 15.07
CA MET A 204 -0.39 -0.82 14.79
C MET A 204 -0.04 0.62 15.23
N ALA A 205 1.20 1.04 14.95
CA ALA A 205 1.61 2.42 15.17
C ALA A 205 0.62 3.39 14.48
N ASP A 206 0.26 4.48 15.15
CA ASP A 206 -0.51 5.55 14.51
C ASP A 206 0.28 6.19 13.35
N PHE A 207 -0.41 6.91 12.48
CA PHE A 207 0.21 7.43 11.26
C PHE A 207 1.33 8.45 11.53
N LYS A 208 1.22 9.22 12.62
CA LYS A 208 2.29 10.15 13.04
C LYS A 208 3.53 9.37 13.47
N THR A 209 3.36 8.38 14.32
CA THR A 209 4.43 7.48 14.75
C THR A 209 4.99 6.72 13.54
N LEU A 210 4.15 6.28 12.62
CA LEU A 210 4.59 5.57 11.42
C LEU A 210 5.48 6.47 10.53
N ASN A 211 5.14 7.77 10.38
CA ASN A 211 6.00 8.74 9.69
C ASN A 211 7.37 8.86 10.38
N GLU A 212 7.39 8.97 11.71
CA GLU A 212 8.64 9.01 12.48
C GLU A 212 9.47 7.73 12.29
N LEU A 213 8.81 6.55 12.24
CA LEU A 213 9.49 5.27 12.01
C LEU A 213 10.10 5.16 10.60
N TYR A 214 9.43 5.68 9.56
CA TYR A 214 10.04 5.78 8.22
C TYR A 214 11.32 6.63 8.25
N ASN A 215 11.31 7.75 8.97
CA ASN A 215 12.45 8.63 9.12
C ASN A 215 13.61 8.03 9.96
N CYS A 216 13.37 6.92 10.68
CA CYS A 216 14.42 6.16 11.37
C CYS A 216 15.21 5.22 10.43
N LEU A 217 14.70 4.92 9.24
CA LEU A 217 15.25 3.90 8.37
C LEU A 217 16.48 4.38 7.58
N ASP A 218 17.37 3.45 7.27
CA ASP A 218 18.37 3.61 6.23
C ASP A 218 17.88 3.00 4.90
N LEU A 219 17.00 2.00 4.97
CA LEU A 219 16.45 1.33 3.80
C LEU A 219 15.08 0.71 4.12
N TYR A 220 14.15 0.85 3.20
CA TYR A 220 12.87 0.12 3.22
C TYR A 220 12.85 -0.93 2.11
N LEU A 221 12.34 -2.13 2.38
CA LEU A 221 12.23 -3.20 1.39
C LEU A 221 10.77 -3.54 1.08
N VAL A 222 10.42 -3.50 -0.19
CA VAL A 222 9.17 -4.06 -0.73
C VAL A 222 9.52 -5.33 -1.51
N THR A 223 9.24 -6.48 -0.92
CA THR A 223 9.55 -7.80 -1.49
C THR A 223 8.32 -8.53 -2.00
N SER A 224 7.22 -7.80 -2.16
CA SER A 224 5.92 -8.36 -2.56
C SER A 224 5.96 -8.99 -3.95
N ARG A 225 5.22 -10.08 -4.13
CA ARG A 225 4.99 -10.70 -5.44
C ARG A 225 3.79 -10.10 -6.15
N GLN A 226 2.80 -9.64 -5.37
CA GLN A 226 1.56 -9.06 -5.89
C GLN A 226 1.09 -7.91 -5.02
N GLU A 227 0.83 -6.77 -5.65
CA GLU A 227 0.29 -5.56 -5.04
C GLU A 227 -0.51 -4.75 -6.05
N GLY A 228 -1.56 -4.09 -5.61
CA GLY A 228 -2.22 -3.07 -6.44
C GLY A 228 -1.43 -1.76 -6.48
N GLY A 229 -0.80 -1.42 -5.34
CA GLY A 229 0.04 -0.23 -5.16
C GLY A 229 0.45 -0.11 -3.71
N PRO A 230 1.68 -0.52 -3.33
CA PRO A 230 2.14 -0.39 -1.95
C PRO A 230 2.24 1.08 -1.56
N GLN A 231 1.53 1.49 -0.51
CA GLN A 231 1.60 2.88 0.01
C GLN A 231 3.02 3.26 0.45
N ALA A 232 3.78 2.28 0.97
CA ALA A 232 5.17 2.48 1.37
C ALA A 232 6.04 3.12 0.27
N ILE A 233 5.69 2.96 -1.01
CA ILE A 233 6.40 3.59 -2.13
C ILE A 233 6.27 5.12 -2.04
N LEU A 234 5.05 5.62 -1.88
CA LEU A 234 4.79 7.06 -1.77
C LEU A 234 5.27 7.60 -0.43
N GLU A 235 5.08 6.84 0.65
CA GLU A 235 5.50 7.19 2.00
C GLU A 235 7.03 7.30 2.10
N CYS A 236 7.80 6.34 1.57
CA CYS A 236 9.26 6.43 1.50
C CYS A 236 9.74 7.57 0.60
N ALA A 237 9.13 7.75 -0.58
CA ALA A 237 9.50 8.84 -1.48
C ALA A 237 9.28 10.21 -0.82
N SER A 238 8.20 10.37 -0.05
CA SER A 238 7.90 11.61 0.68
C SER A 238 8.85 11.86 1.85
N ASN A 239 9.21 10.80 2.56
CA ASN A 239 10.12 10.89 3.72
C ASN A 239 11.60 10.91 3.33
N MET A 240 11.94 10.90 2.05
CA MET A 240 13.32 10.74 1.58
C MET A 240 14.00 9.50 2.17
N THR A 241 13.22 8.43 2.36
CA THR A 241 13.71 7.14 2.86
C THR A 241 14.15 6.29 1.67
N PRO A 242 15.41 5.81 1.62
CA PRO A 242 15.83 4.89 0.58
C PRO A 242 14.93 3.65 0.52
N ILE A 243 14.58 3.22 -0.69
CA ILE A 243 13.68 2.07 -0.91
C ILE A 243 14.17 1.23 -2.08
N LEU A 244 14.17 -0.09 -1.89
CA LEU A 244 14.28 -1.08 -2.95
C LEU A 244 12.99 -1.88 -3.03
N SER A 245 12.48 -2.09 -4.24
CA SER A 245 11.18 -2.71 -4.46
C SER A 245 11.19 -3.69 -5.61
N THR A 246 10.48 -4.79 -5.48
CA THR A 246 10.03 -5.54 -6.66
C THR A 246 9.13 -4.65 -7.52
N ASP A 247 9.01 -4.98 -8.81
CA ASP A 247 8.15 -4.20 -9.72
C ASP A 247 6.66 -4.54 -9.55
N VAL A 248 6.08 -4.10 -8.44
CA VAL A 248 4.67 -4.34 -8.08
C VAL A 248 3.84 -3.06 -8.09
N GLY A 249 2.57 -3.19 -8.43
CA GLY A 249 1.65 -2.06 -8.50
C GLY A 249 2.19 -0.95 -9.40
N PHE A 250 2.28 0.26 -8.88
CA PHE A 250 2.83 1.44 -9.56
C PHE A 250 4.31 1.72 -9.23
N ALA A 251 5.06 0.77 -8.68
CA ALA A 251 6.46 0.96 -8.26
C ALA A 251 7.32 1.63 -9.35
N SER A 252 7.32 1.08 -10.56
CA SER A 252 8.09 1.60 -11.70
C SER A 252 7.59 2.95 -12.26
N LYS A 253 6.48 3.49 -11.74
CA LYS A 253 5.98 4.83 -12.10
C LYS A 253 6.50 5.92 -11.14
N VAL A 254 6.93 5.54 -9.94
CA VAL A 254 7.39 6.45 -8.88
C VAL A 254 8.88 6.29 -8.62
N LEU A 255 9.35 5.05 -8.56
CA LEU A 255 10.73 4.76 -8.18
C LEU A 255 11.68 4.85 -9.38
N SER A 256 12.92 5.25 -9.11
CA SER A 256 14.04 5.09 -10.04
C SER A 256 14.13 3.65 -10.53
N GLY A 257 14.52 3.43 -11.79
CA GLY A 257 14.76 2.10 -12.33
C GLY A 257 15.75 1.28 -11.51
N ASP A 258 16.72 1.94 -10.88
CA ASP A 258 17.72 1.32 -10.01
C ASP A 258 17.17 0.89 -8.65
N SER A 259 16.03 1.44 -8.22
CA SER A 259 15.28 0.98 -7.04
C SER A 259 14.40 -0.24 -7.32
N ILE A 260 14.20 -0.62 -8.59
CA ILE A 260 13.36 -1.75 -8.99
C ILE A 260 14.22 -3.00 -9.15
N ILE A 261 13.96 -4.00 -8.32
CA ILE A 261 14.78 -5.20 -8.17
C ILE A 261 14.00 -6.45 -8.60
N SER A 262 14.61 -7.27 -9.45
CA SER A 262 13.96 -8.44 -10.03
C SER A 262 14.02 -9.71 -9.18
N ASP A 263 15.03 -9.84 -8.31
CA ASP A 263 15.28 -11.06 -7.54
C ASP A 263 16.03 -10.79 -6.23
N ALA A 264 15.99 -11.76 -5.31
CA ALA A 264 16.56 -11.63 -3.97
C ALA A 264 18.09 -11.40 -4.00
N GLN A 265 18.82 -12.00 -4.95
CA GLN A 265 20.28 -11.84 -5.00
C GLN A 265 20.67 -10.40 -5.32
N LYS A 266 19.97 -9.75 -6.24
CA LYS A 266 20.22 -8.34 -6.57
C LYS A 266 19.90 -7.39 -5.41
N PHE A 267 18.88 -7.68 -4.58
CA PHE A 267 18.68 -6.95 -3.32
C PHE A 267 19.91 -7.06 -2.43
N ILE A 268 20.42 -8.27 -2.23
CA ILE A 268 21.60 -8.53 -1.40
C ILE A 268 22.83 -7.80 -1.95
N ASP A 269 23.07 -7.86 -3.25
CA ASP A 269 24.22 -7.21 -3.90
C ASP A 269 24.18 -5.69 -3.74
N LYS A 270 23.02 -5.06 -3.96
CA LYS A 270 22.84 -3.61 -3.77
C LYS A 270 23.01 -3.19 -2.31
N ILE A 271 22.48 -3.95 -1.37
CA ILE A 271 22.63 -3.65 0.07
C ILE A 271 24.10 -3.77 0.48
N ASN A 272 24.78 -4.84 0.07
CA ASN A 272 26.19 -5.08 0.40
C ASN A 272 27.13 -4.05 -0.23
N SER A 273 26.77 -3.48 -1.37
CA SER A 273 27.53 -2.41 -2.04
C SER A 273 27.10 -1.00 -1.60
N SER A 274 26.11 -0.87 -0.73
CA SER A 274 25.50 0.41 -0.33
C SER A 274 24.94 1.22 -1.51
N ASP A 275 24.55 0.55 -2.59
CA ASP A 275 23.99 1.16 -3.80
C ASP A 275 22.45 1.11 -3.76
N PHE A 276 21.86 1.94 -2.90
CA PHE A 276 20.40 2.00 -2.73
C PHE A 276 19.82 3.40 -2.43
N ASP A 277 20.63 4.45 -2.47
CA ASP A 277 20.13 5.81 -2.24
C ASP A 277 19.74 6.51 -3.56
N TYR A 278 18.49 6.37 -3.92
CA TYR A 278 17.83 7.02 -5.06
C TYR A 278 16.72 7.97 -4.62
N THR A 279 16.81 8.51 -3.41
CA THR A 279 15.75 9.28 -2.75
C THR A 279 15.35 10.52 -3.53
N LEU A 280 16.31 11.25 -4.11
CA LEU A 280 16.03 12.45 -4.90
C LEU A 280 15.17 12.14 -6.13
N GLN A 281 15.54 11.10 -6.90
CA GLN A 281 14.78 10.69 -8.09
C GLN A 281 13.37 10.22 -7.72
N ASN A 282 13.25 9.46 -6.64
CA ASN A 282 11.97 8.97 -6.16
C ASN A 282 11.07 10.12 -5.68
N HIS A 283 11.66 11.11 -5.01
CA HIS A 283 10.94 12.29 -4.52
C HIS A 283 10.46 13.20 -5.67
N GLU A 284 11.26 13.39 -6.71
CA GLU A 284 10.87 14.19 -7.89
C GLU A 284 9.59 13.65 -8.57
N ALA A 285 9.45 12.33 -8.66
CA ALA A 285 8.26 11.70 -9.24
C ALA A 285 7.00 11.86 -8.39
N LEU A 286 7.15 12.15 -7.09
CA LEU A 286 6.07 12.15 -6.11
C LEU A 286 5.01 13.22 -6.38
N GLN A 287 5.39 14.37 -6.94
CA GLN A 287 4.49 15.51 -7.16
C GLN A 287 3.21 15.16 -7.92
N ALA A 288 3.29 14.22 -8.87
CA ALA A 288 2.15 13.75 -9.65
C ALA A 288 1.10 13.01 -8.81
N TYR A 289 1.44 12.61 -7.58
CA TYR A 289 0.65 11.79 -6.65
C TYR A 289 0.19 12.57 -5.42
N SER A 290 0.46 13.88 -5.32
CA SER A 290 -0.07 14.73 -4.25
C SER A 290 -1.60 14.69 -4.23
N MET A 291 -2.21 15.02 -3.09
CA MET A 291 -3.68 15.13 -3.01
C MET A 291 -4.21 16.13 -4.04
N GLN A 292 -3.54 17.28 -4.18
CA GLN A 292 -3.91 18.31 -5.15
C GLN A 292 -3.99 17.80 -6.60
N ASN A 293 -3.05 16.95 -7.00
CA ASN A 293 -2.97 16.43 -8.38
C ASN A 293 -3.77 15.12 -8.58
N SER A 294 -4.06 14.38 -7.51
CA SER A 294 -4.78 13.11 -7.60
C SER A 294 -6.29 13.26 -7.47
N MET A 295 -6.79 14.07 -6.51
CA MET A 295 -8.22 14.16 -6.22
C MET A 295 -9.06 14.56 -7.44
N PRO A 296 -8.65 15.51 -8.33
CA PRO A 296 -9.40 15.82 -9.53
C PRO A 296 -9.55 14.63 -10.49
N LYS A 297 -8.56 13.71 -10.53
CA LYS A 297 -8.61 12.53 -11.39
C LYS A 297 -9.73 11.59 -10.96
N TYR A 298 -9.88 11.38 -9.65
CA TYR A 298 -10.98 10.59 -9.08
C TYR A 298 -12.34 11.21 -9.37
N ILE A 299 -12.48 12.52 -9.10
CA ILE A 299 -13.73 13.25 -9.39
C ILE A 299 -14.11 13.19 -10.87
N ASN A 300 -13.14 13.23 -11.78
CA ASN A 300 -13.40 13.11 -13.22
C ASN A 300 -13.93 11.71 -13.58
N VAL A 301 -13.39 10.64 -12.96
CA VAL A 301 -13.94 9.29 -13.16
C VAL A 301 -15.39 9.23 -12.70
N PHE A 302 -15.72 9.77 -11.52
CA PHE A 302 -17.10 9.75 -11.02
C PHE A 302 -18.06 10.58 -11.86
N LYS A 303 -17.61 11.70 -12.45
CA LYS A 303 -18.42 12.51 -13.36
C LYS A 303 -18.65 11.83 -14.72
N GLY A 304 -17.81 10.89 -15.11
CA GLY A 304 -17.91 10.15 -16.37
C GLY A 304 -18.83 8.94 -16.31
N LEU A 305 -19.34 8.57 -15.11
CA LEU A 305 -20.30 7.47 -14.93
C LEU A 305 -21.70 7.89 -15.36
#